data_651a610e22305a99c4125aec62318e72
#
_entry.id   651a610e22305a99c4125aec62318e72
#
_cell.length_a   1.000
_cell.length_b   1.000
_cell.length_c   1.000
_cell.angle_alpha   90.00
_cell.angle_beta   90.00
_cell.angle_gamma   90.00
#
_symmetry.space_group_name_H-M   'P 1'
#
loop_
_entity.id
_entity.type
_entity.pdbx_description
1 polymer ?
#
loop_
_entity_poly.entity_id
_entity_poly.type
_entity_poly.pdbx_seq_one_letter_code
_entity_poly.pdbx_strand_id
1 'polypeptide(L)'
;MLDSTPTAILCFDFDGTLVDNPSDPYEIAQLEQILTHMGKRGAVWGINTGRTLFHTLDGLKQHGFRLTPDFIIARECEVYHPNEYRRWVDLGDWNSRCAHDHKKFYKAHSAFFKQLQKHLASHWPGAKFISDQTEPAGLVVPDDDIMAGICHWIDSQLPGWPGLGYQRNSIWLRFTHQGYHKGSALQEVRRLLAIGPEFTFAAGDNFNDLSMLRHDVAHGLACPANAVPEVSQHVDSLGGYLSQEDATLGMV
;
A
#
# COMPACT_ATOMS: atom_id res chain seq x y z
N MET A 1 3.80 -13.36 20.61
CA MET A 1 4.22 -12.06 21.19
C MET A 1 5.67 -11.90 20.82
N LEU A 2 6.07 -10.71 20.36
CA LEU A 2 7.49 -10.39 20.16
C LEU A 2 8.15 -10.48 21.55
N ASP A 3 9.24 -11.24 21.67
CA ASP A 3 9.95 -11.45 22.95
C ASP A 3 10.58 -10.16 23.52
N SER A 4 10.56 -9.06 22.75
CA SER A 4 10.99 -7.72 23.13
C SER A 4 10.10 -6.67 22.44
N THR A 5 9.93 -5.51 23.08
CA THR A 5 9.27 -4.37 22.45
C THR A 5 10.05 -3.95 21.20
N PRO A 6 9.41 -3.90 20.02
CA PRO A 6 10.10 -3.51 18.80
C PRO A 6 10.60 -2.06 18.89
N THR A 7 11.75 -1.77 18.26
CA THR A 7 12.40 -0.47 18.33
C THR A 7 12.28 0.33 17.03
N ALA A 8 11.96 -0.31 15.91
CA ALA A 8 11.80 0.32 14.61
C ALA A 8 10.82 -0.47 13.73
N ILE A 9 10.26 0.21 12.74
CA ILE A 9 9.40 -0.39 11.70
C ILE A 9 10.05 -0.18 10.34
N LEU A 10 10.12 -1.25 9.54
CA LEU A 10 10.49 -1.23 8.12
C LEU A 10 9.25 -1.64 7.31
N CYS A 11 8.69 -0.74 6.53
CA CYS A 11 7.47 -0.96 5.76
C CYS A 11 7.73 -0.75 4.27
N PHE A 12 7.41 -1.74 3.47
CA PHE A 12 7.67 -1.73 2.03
C PHE A 12 6.36 -1.96 1.25
N ASP A 13 6.20 -1.28 0.12
CA ASP A 13 5.30 -1.81 -0.90
C ASP A 13 5.82 -3.15 -1.43
N PHE A 14 4.97 -3.90 -2.11
CA PHE A 14 5.30 -5.23 -2.59
C PHE A 14 5.74 -5.23 -4.05
N ASP A 15 4.84 -4.91 -4.95
CA ASP A 15 5.05 -4.97 -6.40
C ASP A 15 5.84 -3.76 -6.91
N GLY A 16 6.99 -3.98 -7.52
CA GLY A 16 7.86 -2.89 -7.98
C GLY A 16 8.75 -2.29 -6.89
N THR A 17 8.61 -2.74 -5.63
CA THR A 17 9.45 -2.29 -4.50
C THR A 17 10.21 -3.46 -3.85
N LEU A 18 9.49 -4.43 -3.26
CA LEU A 18 10.13 -5.64 -2.71
C LEU A 18 10.39 -6.73 -3.75
N VAL A 19 9.62 -6.76 -4.82
CA VAL A 19 9.69 -7.80 -5.84
C VAL A 19 9.64 -7.23 -7.25
N ASP A 20 10.44 -7.86 -8.12
CA ASP A 20 10.40 -7.71 -9.57
C ASP A 20 9.54 -8.79 -10.22
N ASN A 21 9.33 -8.68 -11.52
CA ASN A 21 8.69 -9.73 -12.28
C ASN A 21 9.48 -10.04 -13.57
N PRO A 22 10.36 -11.07 -13.56
CA PRO A 22 10.65 -12.04 -12.48
C PRO A 22 11.63 -11.48 -11.44
N SER A 23 11.54 -11.94 -10.18
CA SER A 23 12.52 -11.64 -9.14
C SER A 23 13.77 -12.51 -9.24
N ASP A 24 14.93 -11.96 -8.92
CA ASP A 24 16.17 -12.70 -8.76
C ASP A 24 16.25 -13.34 -7.36
N PRO A 25 16.33 -14.67 -7.23
CA PRO A 25 16.45 -15.34 -5.95
C PRO A 25 17.68 -14.90 -5.13
N TYR A 26 18.76 -14.43 -5.76
CA TYR A 26 19.93 -13.93 -5.08
C TYR A 26 19.66 -12.59 -4.40
N GLU A 27 18.99 -11.68 -5.07
CA GLU A 27 18.59 -10.38 -4.53
C GLU A 27 17.61 -10.54 -3.35
N ILE A 28 16.62 -11.44 -3.50
CA ILE A 28 15.71 -11.79 -2.38
C ILE A 28 16.51 -12.30 -1.18
N ALA A 29 17.49 -13.18 -1.38
CA ALA A 29 18.31 -13.69 -0.28
C ALA A 29 19.17 -12.60 0.39
N GLN A 30 19.68 -11.62 -0.36
CA GLN A 30 20.41 -10.47 0.20
C GLN A 30 19.47 -9.59 1.04
N LEU A 31 18.31 -9.26 0.52
CA LEU A 31 17.29 -8.49 1.26
C LEU A 31 16.89 -9.19 2.56
N GLU A 32 16.65 -10.51 2.52
CA GLU A 32 16.32 -11.28 3.73
C GLU A 32 17.45 -11.29 4.76
N GLN A 33 18.71 -11.25 4.34
CA GLN A 33 19.85 -11.11 5.26
C GLN A 33 19.83 -9.75 5.96
N ILE A 34 19.56 -8.67 5.24
CA ILE A 34 19.45 -7.32 5.80
C ILE A 34 18.27 -7.26 6.78
N LEU A 35 17.08 -7.71 6.39
CA LEU A 35 15.90 -7.75 7.25
C LEU A 35 16.13 -8.59 8.52
N THR A 36 16.79 -9.74 8.37
CA THR A 36 17.18 -10.58 9.52
C THR A 36 18.15 -9.85 10.44
N HIS A 37 19.12 -9.12 9.89
CA HIS A 37 20.07 -8.32 10.68
C HIS A 37 19.34 -7.20 11.45
N MET A 38 18.45 -6.49 10.79
CA MET A 38 17.65 -5.44 11.42
C MET A 38 16.71 -6.00 12.49
N GLY A 39 16.10 -7.17 12.24
CA GLY A 39 15.28 -7.89 13.23
C GLY A 39 16.04 -8.23 14.51
N LYS A 40 17.32 -8.67 14.41
CA LYS A 40 18.18 -8.90 15.58
C LYS A 40 18.45 -7.62 16.39
N ARG A 41 18.26 -6.45 15.80
CA ARG A 41 18.40 -5.13 16.44
C ARG A 41 17.08 -4.58 16.94
N GLY A 42 16.01 -5.37 16.87
CA GLY A 42 14.67 -5.02 17.36
C GLY A 42 13.75 -4.38 16.31
N ALA A 43 14.14 -4.29 15.04
CA ALA A 43 13.23 -3.84 14.01
C ALA A 43 12.22 -4.93 13.66
N VAL A 44 10.98 -4.51 13.39
CA VAL A 44 9.95 -5.33 12.73
C VAL A 44 9.81 -4.87 11.28
N TRP A 45 9.53 -5.81 10.38
CA TRP A 45 9.33 -5.49 8.99
C TRP A 45 7.96 -5.96 8.49
N GLY A 46 7.41 -5.26 7.53
CA GLY A 46 6.13 -5.61 6.94
C GLY A 46 5.92 -5.07 5.54
N ILE A 47 4.84 -5.52 4.96
CA ILE A 47 4.41 -5.23 3.60
C ILE A 47 3.14 -4.37 3.64
N ASN A 48 3.04 -3.40 2.73
CA ASN A 48 1.87 -2.53 2.58
C ASN A 48 1.46 -2.50 1.10
N THR A 49 0.48 -3.31 0.73
CA THR A 49 0.16 -3.61 -0.67
C THR A 49 -1.33 -3.49 -0.99
N GLY A 50 -1.65 -3.24 -2.26
CA GLY A 50 -3.01 -3.35 -2.81
C GLY A 50 -3.53 -4.80 -2.91
N ARG A 51 -2.65 -5.80 -2.81
CA ARG A 51 -3.04 -7.21 -2.85
C ARG A 51 -3.87 -7.61 -1.62
N THR A 52 -4.70 -8.65 -1.77
CA THR A 52 -5.31 -9.31 -0.61
C THR A 52 -4.25 -10.03 0.21
N LEU A 53 -4.52 -10.31 1.49
CA LEU A 53 -3.63 -11.10 2.34
C LEU A 53 -3.22 -12.42 1.68
N PHE A 54 -4.20 -13.15 1.10
CA PHE A 54 -3.94 -14.42 0.40
C PHE A 54 -2.97 -14.24 -0.77
N HIS A 55 -3.21 -13.25 -1.64
CA HIS A 55 -2.34 -12.99 -2.79
C HIS A 55 -0.95 -12.48 -2.40
N THR A 56 -0.83 -11.78 -1.26
CA THR A 56 0.48 -11.35 -0.74
C THR A 56 1.29 -12.55 -0.26
N LEU A 57 0.67 -13.46 0.50
CA LEU A 57 1.32 -14.67 1.01
C LEU A 57 1.71 -15.63 -0.14
N ASP A 58 0.86 -15.78 -1.13
CA ASP A 58 1.16 -16.57 -2.34
C ASP A 58 2.29 -15.92 -3.14
N GLY A 59 2.27 -14.60 -3.31
CA GLY A 59 3.33 -13.84 -3.96
C GLY A 59 4.69 -14.01 -3.26
N LEU A 60 4.76 -13.88 -1.94
CA LEU A 60 5.98 -14.12 -1.18
C LEU A 60 6.58 -15.51 -1.48
N LYS A 61 5.73 -16.52 -1.52
CA LYS A 61 6.14 -17.89 -1.85
C LYS A 61 6.63 -18.02 -3.30
N GLN A 62 5.91 -17.41 -4.26
CA GLN A 62 6.28 -17.44 -5.69
C GLN A 62 7.62 -16.77 -5.95
N HIS A 63 7.91 -15.65 -5.28
CA HIS A 63 9.18 -14.93 -5.37
C HIS A 63 10.30 -15.53 -4.51
N GLY A 64 10.03 -16.62 -3.76
CA GLY A 64 11.05 -17.38 -3.04
C GLY A 64 11.41 -16.84 -1.67
N PHE A 65 10.62 -15.93 -1.09
CA PHE A 65 10.82 -15.47 0.30
C PHE A 65 10.69 -16.62 1.29
N ARG A 66 11.63 -16.68 2.23
CA ARG A 66 11.67 -17.61 3.37
C ARG A 66 11.41 -16.90 4.69
N LEU A 67 11.72 -15.61 4.74
CA LEU A 67 11.47 -14.76 5.90
C LEU A 67 10.00 -14.33 5.91
N THR A 68 9.30 -14.57 7.02
CA THR A 68 7.90 -14.14 7.21
C THR A 68 7.88 -12.70 7.70
N PRO A 69 7.09 -11.79 7.11
CA PRO A 69 6.91 -10.46 7.66
C PRO A 69 6.21 -10.48 9.03
N ASP A 70 6.50 -9.49 9.86
CA ASP A 70 5.88 -9.33 11.18
C ASP A 70 4.47 -8.76 11.09
N PHE A 71 4.17 -8.04 10.01
CA PHE A 71 2.82 -7.55 9.67
C PHE A 71 2.62 -7.45 8.16
N ILE A 72 1.37 -7.50 7.73
CA ILE A 72 0.95 -7.21 6.35
C ILE A 72 -0.21 -6.23 6.40
N ILE A 73 -0.07 -5.13 5.68
CA ILE A 73 -1.18 -4.24 5.31
C ILE A 73 -1.64 -4.67 3.93
N ALA A 74 -2.78 -5.35 3.89
CA ALA A 74 -3.41 -5.83 2.67
C ALA A 74 -4.48 -4.82 2.19
N ARG A 75 -4.78 -4.85 0.89
CA ARG A 75 -5.79 -3.96 0.28
C ARG A 75 -5.59 -2.48 0.67
N GLU A 76 -4.31 -2.10 0.97
CA GLU A 76 -3.91 -0.74 1.36
C GLU A 76 -4.47 -0.26 2.70
N CYS A 77 -5.27 -1.06 3.40
CA CYS A 77 -5.96 -0.62 4.61
C CYS A 77 -6.21 -1.71 5.65
N GLU A 78 -6.11 -2.99 5.33
CA GLU A 78 -6.36 -4.09 6.27
C GLU A 78 -5.05 -4.53 6.93
N VAL A 79 -4.97 -4.51 8.25
CA VAL A 79 -3.73 -4.81 8.98
C VAL A 79 -3.79 -6.18 9.64
N TYR A 80 -2.82 -7.02 9.29
CA TYR A 80 -2.70 -8.40 9.80
C TYR A 80 -1.34 -8.66 10.41
N HIS A 81 -1.28 -9.59 11.37
CA HIS A 81 -0.02 -10.11 11.92
C HIS A 81 -0.12 -11.61 12.19
N PRO A 82 1.00 -12.38 12.22
CA PRO A 82 0.97 -13.76 12.61
C PRO A 82 0.81 -13.89 14.12
N ASN A 83 -0.11 -14.75 14.58
CA ASN A 83 -0.24 -15.10 15.99
C ASN A 83 0.80 -16.16 16.41
N GLU A 84 0.78 -16.62 17.68
CA GLU A 84 1.67 -17.64 18.22
C GLU A 84 1.64 -18.98 17.45
N TYR A 85 0.52 -19.28 16.75
CA TYR A 85 0.37 -20.47 15.89
C TYR A 85 0.74 -20.19 14.42
N ARG A 86 1.39 -19.03 14.13
CA ARG A 86 1.71 -18.54 12.76
C ARG A 86 0.50 -18.40 11.84
N ARG A 87 -0.68 -18.19 12.41
CA ARG A 87 -1.90 -17.85 11.65
C ARG A 87 -2.05 -16.36 11.57
N TRP A 88 -2.34 -15.86 10.39
CA TRP A 88 -2.61 -14.45 10.17
C TRP A 88 -3.95 -14.05 10.77
N VAL A 89 -3.94 -13.06 11.61
CA VAL A 89 -5.09 -12.53 12.33
C VAL A 89 -5.09 -11.01 12.28
N ASP A 90 -6.25 -10.40 12.52
CA ASP A 90 -6.36 -8.94 12.59
C ASP A 90 -5.46 -8.37 13.69
N LEU A 91 -4.78 -7.26 13.38
CA LEU A 91 -4.01 -6.51 14.37
C LEU A 91 -4.91 -5.46 15.02
N GLY A 92 -5.41 -5.74 16.22
CA GLY A 92 -6.36 -4.88 16.92
C GLY A 92 -7.77 -4.89 16.32
N ASP A 93 -8.50 -3.78 16.44
CA ASP A 93 -9.88 -3.61 15.96
C ASP A 93 -9.98 -2.84 14.62
N TRP A 94 -8.85 -2.45 14.05
CA TRP A 94 -8.77 -1.60 12.87
C TRP A 94 -9.53 -2.17 11.67
N ASN A 95 -9.37 -3.46 11.36
CA ASN A 95 -10.03 -4.08 10.21
C ASN A 95 -11.55 -4.07 10.35
N SER A 96 -12.06 -4.29 11.57
CA SER A 96 -13.50 -4.20 11.84
C SER A 96 -14.04 -2.78 11.67
N ARG A 97 -13.29 -1.76 12.10
CA ARG A 97 -13.64 -0.35 11.88
C ARG A 97 -13.60 0.00 10.40
N CYS A 98 -12.53 -0.40 9.71
CA CYS A 98 -12.37 -0.20 8.27
C CYS A 98 -13.54 -0.79 7.48
N ALA A 99 -13.89 -2.06 7.73
CA ALA A 99 -15.01 -2.73 7.07
C ALA A 99 -16.36 -2.04 7.33
N HIS A 100 -16.59 -1.62 8.58
CA HIS A 100 -17.81 -0.89 8.95
C HIS A 100 -17.94 0.45 8.23
N ASP A 101 -16.86 1.22 8.19
CA ASP A 101 -16.84 2.55 7.58
C ASP A 101 -16.92 2.46 6.05
N HIS A 102 -16.26 1.48 5.42
CA HIS A 102 -16.40 1.23 4.00
C HIS A 102 -17.83 0.83 3.61
N LYS A 103 -18.51 0.01 4.42
CA LYS A 103 -19.92 -0.32 4.18
C LYS A 103 -20.82 0.91 4.19
N LYS A 104 -20.60 1.84 5.13
CA LYS A 104 -21.32 3.13 5.17
C LYS A 104 -20.96 3.99 3.98
N PHE A 105 -19.66 4.07 3.66
CA PHE A 105 -19.12 4.84 2.56
C PHE A 105 -19.75 4.46 1.22
N TYR A 106 -19.75 3.18 0.83
CA TYR A 106 -20.33 2.76 -0.44
C TYR A 106 -21.83 3.06 -0.53
N LYS A 107 -22.56 2.90 0.57
CA LYS A 107 -23.98 3.25 0.63
C LYS A 107 -24.20 4.76 0.44
N ALA A 108 -23.42 5.58 1.11
CA ALA A 108 -23.54 7.05 1.05
C ALA A 108 -23.18 7.60 -0.35
N HIS A 109 -22.21 6.99 -1.03
CA HIS A 109 -21.70 7.46 -2.33
C HIS A 109 -22.30 6.73 -3.54
N SER A 110 -23.39 5.98 -3.37
CA SER A 110 -24.04 5.24 -4.47
C SER A 110 -24.46 6.12 -5.66
N ALA A 111 -24.86 7.37 -5.41
CA ALA A 111 -25.19 8.33 -6.46
C ALA A 111 -23.94 8.77 -7.25
N PHE A 112 -22.82 9.00 -6.58
CA PHE A 112 -21.53 9.28 -7.23
C PHE A 112 -21.13 8.14 -8.18
N PHE A 113 -21.20 6.90 -7.74
CA PHE A 113 -20.83 5.76 -8.58
C PHE A 113 -21.72 5.64 -9.83
N LYS A 114 -23.01 5.93 -9.71
CA LYS A 114 -23.90 6.00 -10.88
C LYS A 114 -23.53 7.13 -11.84
N GLN A 115 -23.17 8.31 -11.32
CA GLN A 115 -22.69 9.43 -12.12
C GLN A 115 -21.37 9.08 -12.83
N LEU A 116 -20.41 8.50 -12.10
CA LEU A 116 -19.13 8.04 -12.65
C LEU A 116 -19.34 7.04 -13.77
N GLN A 117 -20.17 6.01 -13.59
CA GLN A 117 -20.44 5.02 -14.64
C GLN A 117 -20.98 5.65 -15.93
N LYS A 118 -21.90 6.62 -15.81
CA LYS A 118 -22.41 7.35 -16.99
C LYS A 118 -21.32 8.16 -17.66
N HIS A 119 -20.48 8.83 -16.87
CA HIS A 119 -19.39 9.66 -17.39
C HIS A 119 -18.33 8.81 -18.12
N LEU A 120 -17.92 7.69 -17.51
CA LEU A 120 -17.00 6.73 -18.13
C LEU A 120 -17.51 6.21 -19.46
N ALA A 121 -18.79 5.78 -19.51
CA ALA A 121 -19.40 5.27 -20.75
C ALA A 121 -19.37 6.28 -21.90
N SER A 122 -19.45 7.58 -21.58
CA SER A 122 -19.48 8.66 -22.58
C SER A 122 -18.08 9.13 -23.01
N HIS A 123 -17.10 9.13 -22.11
CA HIS A 123 -15.79 9.75 -22.33
C HIS A 123 -14.64 8.74 -22.42
N TRP A 124 -14.75 7.61 -21.72
CA TRP A 124 -13.72 6.56 -21.67
C TRP A 124 -14.34 5.16 -21.75
N PRO A 125 -14.90 4.78 -22.91
CA PRO A 125 -15.63 3.51 -23.07
C PRO A 125 -14.77 2.26 -22.87
N GLY A 126 -13.43 2.40 -22.88
CA GLY A 126 -12.48 1.34 -22.54
C GLY A 126 -12.27 1.11 -21.05
N ALA A 127 -12.73 2.04 -20.18
CA ALA A 127 -12.64 1.89 -18.75
C ALA A 127 -13.60 0.81 -18.24
N LYS A 128 -13.10 -0.11 -17.42
CA LYS A 128 -13.90 -1.21 -16.86
C LYS A 128 -14.05 -1.02 -15.35
N PHE A 129 -15.30 -1.09 -14.87
CA PHE A 129 -15.57 -1.24 -13.45
C PHE A 129 -15.17 -2.64 -12.99
N ILE A 130 -14.40 -2.71 -11.92
CA ILE A 130 -14.08 -3.95 -11.21
C ILE A 130 -14.98 -3.95 -9.98
N SER A 131 -15.83 -4.97 -9.85
CA SER A 131 -16.51 -5.27 -8.61
C SER A 131 -15.98 -6.59 -8.08
N ASP A 132 -15.35 -6.56 -6.95
CA ASP A 132 -15.10 -7.75 -6.16
C ASP A 132 -16.35 -7.99 -5.27
N GLN A 133 -16.52 -9.21 -4.77
CA GLN A 133 -17.73 -9.60 -3.99
C GLN A 133 -17.92 -8.78 -2.70
N THR A 134 -16.88 -8.11 -2.25
CA THR A 134 -16.85 -7.35 -0.99
C THR A 134 -16.72 -5.84 -1.19
N GLU A 135 -16.27 -5.38 -2.38
CA GLU A 135 -16.02 -3.96 -2.67
C GLU A 135 -16.43 -3.59 -4.10
N PRO A 136 -17.48 -2.79 -4.26
CA PRO A 136 -18.09 -2.56 -5.57
C PRO A 136 -17.39 -1.52 -6.45
N ALA A 137 -16.22 -0.98 -6.08
CA ALA A 137 -15.76 0.21 -6.74
C ALA A 137 -14.25 0.26 -7.01
N GLY A 138 -13.83 -0.45 -8.03
CA GLY A 138 -12.53 -0.28 -8.68
C GLY A 138 -12.68 0.03 -10.17
N LEU A 139 -11.61 0.55 -10.77
CA LEU A 139 -11.49 0.78 -12.21
C LEU A 139 -10.20 0.15 -12.71
N VAL A 140 -10.25 -0.34 -13.95
CA VAL A 140 -9.06 -0.63 -14.75
C VAL A 140 -9.24 0.02 -16.11
N VAL A 141 -8.17 0.58 -16.63
CA VAL A 141 -8.17 1.29 -17.91
C VAL A 141 -7.03 0.76 -18.81
N PRO A 142 -7.07 1.04 -20.12
CA PRO A 142 -6.05 0.58 -21.06
C PRO A 142 -4.65 1.17 -20.83
N ASP A 143 -4.55 2.42 -20.36
CA ASP A 143 -3.29 3.15 -20.19
C ASP A 143 -3.35 4.22 -19.09
N ASP A 144 -2.18 4.73 -18.72
CA ASP A 144 -2.01 5.73 -17.66
C ASP A 144 -2.57 7.12 -18.00
N ASP A 145 -2.58 7.51 -19.26
CA ASP A 145 -3.12 8.82 -19.68
C ASP A 145 -4.64 8.86 -19.48
N ILE A 146 -5.31 7.77 -19.83
CA ILE A 146 -6.74 7.61 -19.56
C ILE A 146 -6.99 7.65 -18.05
N MET A 147 -6.18 6.95 -17.25
CA MET A 147 -6.33 6.96 -15.80
C MET A 147 -6.11 8.36 -15.24
N ALA A 148 -5.11 9.10 -15.71
CA ALA A 148 -4.85 10.48 -15.30
C ALA A 148 -6.05 11.39 -15.60
N GLY A 149 -6.65 11.26 -16.78
CA GLY A 149 -7.86 12.01 -17.15
C GLY A 149 -9.06 11.70 -16.25
N ILE A 150 -9.25 10.43 -15.91
CA ILE A 150 -10.31 9.98 -14.98
C ILE A 150 -10.05 10.53 -13.57
N CYS A 151 -8.81 10.44 -13.06
CA CYS A 151 -8.44 11.00 -11.77
C CYS A 151 -8.71 12.50 -11.71
N HIS A 152 -8.31 13.25 -12.75
CA HIS A 152 -8.59 14.68 -12.83
C HIS A 152 -10.10 14.99 -12.74
N TRP A 153 -10.93 14.22 -13.45
CA TRP A 153 -12.37 14.37 -13.35
C TRP A 153 -12.89 14.03 -11.94
N ILE A 154 -12.45 12.91 -11.34
CA ILE A 154 -12.83 12.54 -9.98
C ILE A 154 -12.47 13.65 -9.00
N ASP A 155 -11.25 14.16 -9.06
CA ASP A 155 -10.75 15.23 -8.18
C ASP A 155 -11.62 16.49 -8.25
N SER A 156 -12.11 16.83 -9.45
CA SER A 156 -13.06 17.94 -9.63
C SER A 156 -14.39 17.71 -8.95
N GLN A 157 -14.76 16.45 -8.68
CA GLN A 157 -16.03 16.08 -8.03
C GLN A 157 -15.89 15.96 -6.50
N LEU A 158 -14.68 15.65 -5.97
CA LEU A 158 -14.45 15.39 -4.54
C LEU A 158 -15.05 16.42 -3.59
N PRO A 159 -15.03 17.75 -3.89
CA PRO A 159 -15.65 18.75 -3.00
C PRO A 159 -17.14 18.52 -2.74
N GLY A 160 -17.85 17.87 -3.67
CA GLY A 160 -19.28 17.52 -3.52
C GLY A 160 -19.53 16.21 -2.77
N TRP A 161 -18.48 15.44 -2.47
CA TRP A 161 -18.59 14.08 -1.93
C TRP A 161 -17.68 13.86 -0.72
N PRO A 162 -17.99 14.43 0.45
CA PRO A 162 -17.16 14.31 1.65
C PRO A 162 -16.89 12.85 2.03
N GLY A 163 -15.66 12.52 2.34
CA GLY A 163 -15.25 11.16 2.69
C GLY A 163 -14.90 10.28 1.49
N LEU A 164 -15.19 10.72 0.25
CA LEU A 164 -14.77 10.01 -0.95
C LEU A 164 -13.26 10.14 -1.13
N GLY A 165 -12.59 9.02 -1.33
CA GLY A 165 -11.19 8.93 -1.69
C GLY A 165 -10.98 7.80 -2.69
N TYR A 166 -9.77 7.73 -3.22
CA TYR A 166 -9.34 6.64 -4.08
C TYR A 166 -7.83 6.40 -3.93
N GLN A 167 -7.40 5.21 -4.31
CA GLN A 167 -6.01 4.82 -4.43
C GLN A 167 -5.75 4.45 -5.88
N ARG A 168 -4.74 5.09 -6.50
CA ARG A 168 -4.30 4.80 -7.86
C ARG A 168 -3.00 4.00 -7.82
N ASN A 169 -2.94 2.92 -8.60
CA ASN A 169 -1.72 2.19 -8.91
C ASN A 169 -1.67 1.98 -10.42
N SER A 170 -0.87 2.79 -11.13
CA SER A 170 -0.79 2.81 -12.59
C SER A 170 -2.19 2.88 -13.23
N ILE A 171 -2.57 1.88 -14.01
CA ILE A 171 -3.86 1.76 -14.71
C ILE A 171 -5.01 1.25 -13.82
N TRP A 172 -4.76 1.02 -12.54
CA TRP A 172 -5.74 0.55 -11.56
C TRP A 172 -6.13 1.66 -10.60
N LEU A 173 -7.40 1.72 -10.24
CA LEU A 173 -7.92 2.64 -9.22
C LEU A 173 -8.93 1.91 -8.34
N ARG A 174 -8.80 2.08 -7.03
CA ARG A 174 -9.79 1.61 -6.05
C ARG A 174 -10.39 2.81 -5.34
N PHE A 175 -11.71 2.85 -5.22
CA PHE A 175 -12.40 3.81 -4.36
C PHE A 175 -12.37 3.33 -2.91
N THR A 176 -12.11 4.26 -2.01
CA THR A 176 -12.01 3.99 -0.58
C THR A 176 -12.54 5.18 0.22
N HIS A 177 -12.90 4.96 1.47
CA HIS A 177 -13.10 6.06 2.40
C HIS A 177 -11.76 6.77 2.63
N GLN A 178 -11.73 8.09 2.50
CA GLN A 178 -10.49 8.90 2.54
C GLN A 178 -9.62 8.69 3.78
N GLY A 179 -10.17 8.16 4.88
CA GLY A 179 -9.43 7.84 6.10
C GLY A 179 -8.69 6.50 6.08
N TYR A 180 -8.84 5.71 5.00
CA TYR A 180 -8.24 4.37 4.89
C TYR A 180 -7.39 4.27 3.64
N HIS A 181 -6.07 4.32 3.82
CA HIS A 181 -5.04 4.27 2.78
C HIS A 181 -3.73 3.75 3.38
N LYS A 182 -2.72 3.48 2.56
CA LYS A 182 -1.42 2.93 3.01
C LYS A 182 -0.82 3.70 4.20
N GLY A 183 -0.87 5.03 4.16
CA GLY A 183 -0.35 5.87 5.25
C GLY A 183 -1.11 5.72 6.56
N SER A 184 -2.45 5.76 6.54
CA SER A 184 -3.26 5.62 7.76
C SER A 184 -3.15 4.23 8.39
N ALA A 185 -3.06 3.18 7.55
CA ALA A 185 -2.84 1.82 8.03
C ALA A 185 -1.46 1.65 8.66
N LEU A 186 -0.40 2.24 8.10
CA LEU A 186 0.94 2.25 8.70
C LEU A 186 0.96 3.06 10.01
N GLN A 187 0.25 4.18 10.09
CA GLN A 187 0.07 4.93 11.34
C GLN A 187 -0.61 4.08 12.42
N GLU A 188 -1.59 3.24 12.04
CA GLU A 188 -2.24 2.34 13.01
C GLU A 188 -1.27 1.23 13.48
N VAL A 189 -0.45 0.64 12.61
CA VAL A 189 0.63 -0.29 13.02
C VAL A 189 1.55 0.39 14.02
N ARG A 190 2.03 1.60 13.73
CA ARG A 190 2.88 2.38 14.63
C ARG A 190 2.22 2.62 15.99
N ARG A 191 0.94 3.02 15.99
CA ARG A 191 0.16 3.25 17.23
C ARG A 191 0.09 2.00 18.08
N LEU A 192 -0.18 0.84 17.46
CA LEU A 192 -0.31 -0.44 18.17
C LEU A 192 1.04 -0.94 18.72
N LEU A 193 2.13 -0.64 18.02
CA LEU A 193 3.49 -0.99 18.45
C LEU A 193 4.16 0.10 19.32
N ALA A 194 3.50 1.24 19.53
CA ALA A 194 4.01 2.42 20.25
C ALA A 194 5.35 2.94 19.68
N ILE A 195 5.50 2.95 18.34
CA ILE A 195 6.69 3.41 17.62
C ILE A 195 6.37 4.72 16.90
N GLY A 196 7.25 5.72 17.08
CA GLY A 196 7.14 7.04 16.45
C GLY A 196 7.55 7.03 14.96
N PRO A 197 7.21 8.10 14.20
CA PRO A 197 7.64 8.23 12.80
C PRO A 197 9.17 8.24 12.65
N GLU A 198 9.88 8.76 13.64
CA GLU A 198 11.35 8.87 13.68
C GLU A 198 12.06 7.50 13.66
N PHE A 199 11.36 6.43 14.06
CA PHE A 199 11.83 5.04 14.01
C PHE A 199 11.11 4.21 12.97
N THR A 200 10.47 4.86 12.00
CA THR A 200 9.75 4.20 10.91
C THR A 200 10.38 4.53 9.57
N PHE A 201 10.62 3.50 8.78
CA PHE A 201 11.05 3.56 7.39
C PHE A 201 9.92 3.09 6.49
N ALA A 202 9.73 3.76 5.36
CA ALA A 202 8.78 3.36 4.31
C ALA A 202 9.43 3.46 2.93
N ALA A 203 9.18 2.48 2.08
CA ALA A 203 9.59 2.49 0.67
C ALA A 203 8.44 2.09 -0.24
N GLY A 204 8.35 2.73 -1.41
CA GLY A 204 7.32 2.48 -2.40
C GLY A 204 7.68 3.10 -3.75
N ASP A 205 6.97 2.71 -4.81
CA ASP A 205 7.29 3.08 -6.19
C ASP A 205 6.13 3.77 -6.94
N ASN A 206 4.90 3.75 -6.39
CA ASN A 206 3.71 4.18 -7.13
C ASN A 206 2.84 5.20 -6.36
N PHE A 207 1.84 5.76 -7.02
CA PHE A 207 0.97 6.84 -6.50
C PHE A 207 0.30 6.50 -5.17
N ASN A 208 -0.12 5.25 -4.95
CA ASN A 208 -0.74 4.80 -3.70
C ASN A 208 0.22 4.82 -2.51
N ASP A 209 1.55 4.86 -2.76
CA ASP A 209 2.59 4.92 -1.74
C ASP A 209 2.79 6.33 -1.18
N LEU A 210 2.45 7.38 -1.94
CA LEU A 210 2.61 8.77 -1.53
C LEU A 210 1.99 9.05 -0.16
N SER A 211 0.91 8.33 0.17
CA SER A 211 0.24 8.47 1.47
C SER A 211 1.07 7.95 2.65
N MET A 212 1.97 6.98 2.44
CA MET A 212 2.87 6.47 3.49
C MET A 212 4.27 7.10 3.43
N LEU A 213 4.66 7.68 2.29
CA LEU A 213 5.94 8.34 2.08
C LEU A 213 5.90 9.81 2.57
N ARG A 214 5.63 10.01 3.85
CA ARG A 214 5.48 11.31 4.51
C ARG A 214 6.11 11.29 5.89
N HIS A 215 6.75 12.39 6.31
CA HIS A 215 7.45 12.47 7.60
C HIS A 215 6.55 12.29 8.84
N ASP A 216 5.26 12.58 8.74
CA ASP A 216 4.31 12.30 9.83
C ASP A 216 3.90 10.81 9.90
N VAL A 217 4.22 10.02 8.86
CA VAL A 217 4.01 8.57 8.80
C VAL A 217 5.31 7.81 9.01
N ALA A 218 6.35 8.13 8.26
CA ALA A 218 7.68 7.51 8.33
C ALA A 218 8.74 8.59 8.11
N HIS A 219 9.77 8.63 8.95
CA HIS A 219 10.84 9.61 8.78
C HIS A 219 11.87 9.15 7.75
N GLY A 220 12.22 7.86 7.73
CA GLY A 220 13.02 7.26 6.68
C GLY A 220 12.17 6.98 5.46
N LEU A 221 12.52 7.59 4.31
CA LEU A 221 11.78 7.44 3.07
C LEU A 221 12.71 6.96 1.97
N ALA A 222 12.23 6.04 1.12
CA ALA A 222 12.98 5.60 -0.06
C ALA A 222 12.05 5.25 -1.23
N CYS A 223 12.63 5.25 -2.42
CA CYS A 223 12.02 4.63 -3.59
C CYS A 223 13.08 3.96 -4.47
N PRO A 224 12.74 2.86 -5.17
CA PRO A 224 13.61 2.22 -6.16
C PRO A 224 13.72 3.07 -7.43
N ALA A 225 14.68 2.74 -8.33
CA ALA A 225 14.89 3.50 -9.57
C ALA A 225 13.72 3.38 -10.54
N ASN A 226 12.95 2.29 -10.50
CA ASN A 226 11.73 2.10 -11.29
C ASN A 226 10.51 2.88 -10.78
N ALA A 227 10.63 3.65 -9.68
CA ALA A 227 9.50 4.44 -9.17
C ALA A 227 9.01 5.45 -10.22
N VAL A 228 7.68 5.68 -10.24
CA VAL A 228 7.10 6.71 -11.11
C VAL A 228 7.69 8.09 -10.77
N PRO A 229 7.84 8.98 -11.76
CA PRO A 229 8.50 10.29 -11.56
C PRO A 229 7.93 11.12 -10.41
N GLU A 230 6.62 11.03 -10.17
CA GLU A 230 5.95 11.75 -9.10
C GLU A 230 6.37 11.26 -7.71
N VAL A 231 6.61 9.95 -7.56
CA VAL A 231 7.08 9.36 -6.29
C VAL A 231 8.53 9.71 -6.06
N SER A 232 9.42 9.57 -7.06
CA SER A 232 10.83 9.93 -6.92
C SER A 232 11.02 11.41 -6.62
N GLN A 233 10.29 12.31 -7.29
CA GLN A 233 10.30 13.75 -7.00
C GLN A 233 9.79 14.06 -5.59
N HIS A 234 8.74 13.37 -5.15
CA HIS A 234 8.20 13.53 -3.80
C HIS A 234 9.21 13.10 -2.74
N VAL A 235 9.81 11.90 -2.88
CA VAL A 235 10.82 11.37 -1.96
C VAL A 235 12.05 12.29 -1.91
N ASP A 236 12.55 12.76 -3.07
CA ASP A 236 13.66 13.71 -3.16
C ASP A 236 13.35 15.02 -2.43
N SER A 237 12.17 15.58 -2.66
CA SER A 237 11.73 16.84 -2.02
C SER A 237 11.68 16.78 -0.49
N LEU A 238 11.53 15.57 0.06
CA LEU A 238 11.54 15.29 1.50
C LEU A 238 12.92 14.83 2.01
N GLY A 239 13.96 14.81 1.15
CA GLY A 239 15.30 14.36 1.52
C GLY A 239 15.39 12.85 1.76
N GLY A 240 14.49 12.07 1.16
CA GLY A 240 14.53 10.61 1.20
C GLY A 240 15.59 10.03 0.26
N TYR A 241 15.77 8.73 0.32
CA TYR A 241 16.75 8.00 -0.49
C TYR A 241 16.16 7.60 -1.85
N LEU A 242 16.85 7.96 -2.91
CA LEU A 242 16.57 7.51 -4.27
C LEU A 242 17.56 6.42 -4.64
N SER A 243 17.09 5.19 -4.80
CA SER A 243 17.95 4.10 -5.26
C SER A 243 18.38 4.30 -6.71
N GLN A 244 19.54 3.75 -7.07
CA GLN A 244 20.01 3.64 -8.45
C GLN A 244 19.60 2.31 -9.09
N GLU A 245 19.03 1.41 -8.29
CA GLU A 245 18.64 0.05 -8.68
C GLU A 245 17.13 -0.12 -8.55
N ASP A 246 16.58 -1.03 -9.34
CA ASP A 246 15.14 -1.30 -9.38
C ASP A 246 14.70 -2.24 -8.25
N ALA A 247 13.46 -2.10 -7.83
CA ALA A 247 12.70 -3.00 -6.94
C ALA A 247 13.56 -3.66 -5.84
N THR A 248 13.65 -4.98 -5.81
CA THR A 248 14.36 -5.75 -4.76
C THR A 248 15.79 -5.28 -4.55
N LEU A 249 16.55 -5.11 -5.61
CA LEU A 249 17.96 -4.66 -5.53
C LEU A 249 18.02 -3.21 -5.01
N GLY A 250 17.04 -2.40 -5.36
CA GLY A 250 16.88 -1.03 -4.84
C GLY A 250 16.63 -0.95 -3.33
N MET A 251 16.23 -2.06 -2.71
CA MET A 251 15.98 -2.17 -1.27
C MET A 251 17.13 -2.88 -0.51
N VAL A 252 18.12 -3.37 -1.23
CA VAL A 252 19.37 -3.96 -0.68
C VAL A 252 20.40 -2.88 -0.39
#